data_a2fda3ee4989947558d798242f7867ad
#
_entry.id   a2fda3ee4989947558d798242f7867ad
#
_cell.length_a   1.000
_cell.length_b   1.000
_cell.length_c   1.000
_cell.angle_alpha   90.00
_cell.angle_beta   90.00
_cell.angle_gamma   90.00
#
_symmetry.space_group_name_H-M   'P 1'
#
loop_
_entity.id
_entity.type
_entity.pdbx_description
1 polymer ?
#
loop_
_entity_poly.entity_id
_entity_poly.type
_entity_poly.pdbx_seq_one_letter_code
_entity_poly.pdbx_strand_id
1 'polypeptide(L)'
;GRVIIPCYKGIPKKGIIKYTDENFKIEKDIWKRDHETAEIALRLDNDVDLDIDNELVKNFINYYVNDCGAIFGRDGNPSSHYLWSNKNKIPFKQFSLPDEFEKDYENFDHGAMICELRTERRRYTIVPGSLHSKSKTNVRWEKYQEIREYEGNLSLDVGKVALSAALTIIYPGQGKRDEYCTAIAGILLKNSDWTEEQIDLFISRIAEVANDDVKERSKKGTTTSKTDRKFGVNKISELTGYSHRSIQGLFNWIGIFQEMTNQISNDMIEKIVEYGADRYYVYLNVPEKDQIFKRRIIVNGATLMNQKLFYEAAMSQARAWLPRQKAKDFETMMVAKFNAREKSKDYVKEAEDDYKFKRMFLDYLDTKGVYTDKEQLFIHKLPYYNPKNSTIEFDLNNFEKELAKNRVNMERVDLVMKVQNILKAQKYHGKYKEK
;
A
#
# COMPACT_ATOMS: atom_id res chain seq x y z
N GLY A 1 -31.61 6.54 14.14
CA GLY A 1 -32.13 5.24 13.71
C GLY A 1 -31.29 4.65 12.60
N ARG A 2 -31.41 3.35 12.37
CA ARG A 2 -30.73 2.65 11.27
C ARG A 2 -31.39 3.00 9.93
N VAL A 3 -30.56 3.16 8.89
CA VAL A 3 -31.04 3.50 7.55
C VAL A 3 -31.19 2.21 6.72
N ILE A 4 -32.42 1.96 6.27
CA ILE A 4 -32.77 0.83 5.43
C ILE A 4 -32.91 1.31 3.99
N ILE A 5 -32.32 0.56 3.05
CA ILE A 5 -32.25 0.92 1.64
C ILE A 5 -32.92 -0.17 0.79
N PRO A 6 -33.84 0.17 -0.11
CA PRO A 6 -34.34 -0.78 -1.09
C PRO A 6 -33.27 -1.05 -2.16
N CYS A 7 -33.02 -2.32 -2.43
CA CYS A 7 -32.07 -2.77 -3.44
C CYS A 7 -32.78 -3.62 -4.51
N TYR A 8 -32.20 -3.65 -5.70
CA TYR A 8 -32.63 -4.54 -6.77
C TYR A 8 -31.39 -5.27 -7.31
N LYS A 9 -31.42 -6.59 -7.29
CA LYS A 9 -30.27 -7.45 -7.62
C LYS A 9 -29.00 -7.07 -6.86
N GLY A 10 -29.13 -6.84 -5.55
CA GLY A 10 -28.02 -6.44 -4.68
C GLY A 10 -27.51 -5.02 -4.91
N ILE A 11 -28.13 -4.25 -5.79
CA ILE A 11 -27.70 -2.89 -6.12
C ILE A 11 -28.79 -1.92 -5.68
N PRO A 12 -28.46 -0.89 -4.89
CA PRO A 12 -29.41 0.14 -4.55
C PRO A 12 -29.96 0.83 -5.79
N LYS A 13 -31.26 1.08 -5.82
CA LYS A 13 -31.91 1.71 -6.96
C LYS A 13 -31.31 3.09 -7.23
N LYS A 14 -30.73 3.28 -8.41
CA LYS A 14 -30.22 4.58 -8.88
C LYS A 14 -31.38 5.58 -8.96
N GLY A 15 -31.16 6.79 -8.45
CA GLY A 15 -32.09 7.90 -8.51
C GLY A 15 -32.98 8.08 -7.29
N ILE A 16 -33.11 7.08 -6.41
CA ILE A 16 -33.92 7.19 -5.19
C ILE A 16 -33.08 7.69 -4.01
N ILE A 17 -31.75 7.45 -4.03
CA ILE A 17 -30.88 7.76 -2.92
C ILE A 17 -29.54 8.28 -3.40
N LYS A 18 -29.18 9.48 -2.93
CA LYS A 18 -27.77 9.80 -2.68
C LYS A 18 -27.45 9.17 -1.33
N TYR A 19 -26.62 8.13 -1.30
CA TYR A 19 -26.17 7.41 -0.07
C TYR A 19 -25.67 8.32 1.05
N THR A 20 -25.44 9.58 0.75
CA THR A 20 -24.85 10.59 1.61
C THR A 20 -25.88 11.55 2.21
N ASP A 21 -27.16 11.40 1.90
CA ASP A 21 -28.18 12.34 2.34
C ASP A 21 -28.65 12.06 3.77
N GLU A 22 -28.44 13.03 4.66
CA GLU A 22 -28.84 12.92 6.08
C GLU A 22 -30.35 12.98 6.29
N ASN A 23 -31.07 13.50 5.30
CA ASN A 23 -32.53 13.70 5.33
C ASN A 23 -33.31 12.62 4.59
N PHE A 24 -32.70 11.47 4.35
CA PHE A 24 -33.32 10.41 3.60
C PHE A 24 -34.64 9.94 4.24
N LYS A 25 -35.74 10.21 3.55
CA LYS A 25 -37.07 9.61 3.83
C LYS A 25 -37.40 8.67 2.68
N ILE A 26 -37.65 7.40 3.02
CA ILE A 26 -38.20 6.44 2.06
C ILE A 26 -39.60 6.89 1.77
N GLU A 27 -39.90 7.27 0.52
CA GLU A 27 -41.29 7.48 0.10
C GLU A 27 -42.02 6.13 0.11
N LYS A 28 -43.06 6.02 0.93
CA LYS A 28 -43.85 4.78 1.12
C LYS A 28 -44.35 4.20 -0.20
N ASP A 29 -44.58 5.04 -1.20
CA ASP A 29 -45.13 4.63 -2.49
C ASP A 29 -44.09 3.96 -3.40
N ILE A 30 -42.76 4.21 -3.17
CA ILE A 30 -41.72 3.50 -3.87
C ILE A 30 -41.57 2.08 -3.33
N TRP A 31 -41.74 1.89 -2.03
CA TRP A 31 -41.78 0.56 -1.42
C TRP A 31 -42.97 -0.28 -1.95
N LYS A 32 -44.15 0.32 -2.13
CA LYS A 32 -45.34 -0.38 -2.57
C LYS A 32 -45.29 -0.84 -4.03
N ARG A 33 -44.57 -0.16 -4.89
CA ARG A 33 -44.49 -0.49 -6.33
C ARG A 33 -43.62 -1.68 -6.66
N ASP A 34 -42.61 -1.97 -5.84
CA ASP A 34 -41.51 -2.89 -6.16
C ASP A 34 -41.35 -4.04 -5.14
N HIS A 35 -42.41 -4.32 -4.36
CA HIS A 35 -42.31 -5.24 -3.21
C HIS A 35 -41.94 -6.69 -3.53
N GLU A 36 -42.31 -7.17 -4.70
CA GLU A 36 -42.13 -8.60 -5.02
C GLU A 36 -40.67 -8.98 -5.38
N THR A 37 -39.82 -8.00 -5.60
CA THR A 37 -38.43 -8.23 -6.07
C THR A 37 -37.36 -7.42 -5.34
N ALA A 38 -37.74 -6.62 -4.34
CA ALA A 38 -36.80 -5.75 -3.65
C ALA A 38 -36.05 -6.48 -2.51
N GLU A 39 -34.75 -6.45 -2.57
CA GLU A 39 -33.89 -6.76 -1.43
C GLU A 39 -33.90 -5.60 -0.45
N ILE A 40 -33.77 -5.91 0.83
CA ILE A 40 -33.67 -4.92 1.89
C ILE A 40 -32.22 -4.86 2.33
N ALA A 41 -31.60 -3.69 2.25
CA ALA A 41 -30.24 -3.48 2.73
C ALA A 41 -30.21 -2.57 3.94
N LEU A 42 -29.33 -2.88 4.85
CA LEU A 42 -28.93 -2.02 5.98
C LEU A 42 -27.70 -1.23 5.58
N ARG A 43 -27.78 0.10 5.67
CA ARG A 43 -26.60 0.97 5.49
C ARG A 43 -25.75 0.99 6.77
N LEU A 44 -24.45 0.82 6.63
CA LEU A 44 -23.53 0.61 7.75
C LEU A 44 -22.93 1.92 8.29
N ASP A 45 -23.79 2.94 8.54
CA ASP A 45 -23.36 4.24 9.07
C ASP A 45 -22.80 4.14 10.49
N ASN A 46 -23.51 3.40 11.33
CA ASN A 46 -23.21 3.22 12.75
C ASN A 46 -23.14 1.75 13.14
N ASP A 47 -23.07 0.87 12.17
CA ASP A 47 -22.98 -0.56 12.37
C ASP A 47 -21.75 -1.13 11.65
N VAL A 48 -21.26 -2.26 12.13
CA VAL A 48 -20.22 -3.05 11.48
C VAL A 48 -20.76 -4.43 11.19
N ASP A 49 -20.58 -4.88 9.96
CA ASP A 49 -20.93 -6.20 9.47
C ASP A 49 -19.66 -7.00 9.18
N LEU A 50 -19.48 -8.12 9.85
CA LEU A 50 -18.50 -9.12 9.44
C LEU A 50 -19.18 -10.00 8.40
N ASP A 51 -18.73 -9.88 7.17
CA ASP A 51 -19.15 -10.71 6.03
C ASP A 51 -18.14 -11.83 5.82
N ILE A 52 -18.64 -13.07 5.87
CA ILE A 52 -17.82 -14.27 5.79
C ILE A 52 -17.99 -14.89 4.41
N ASP A 53 -16.91 -14.86 3.66
CA ASP A 53 -16.85 -15.42 2.31
C ASP A 53 -16.32 -16.86 2.27
N ASN A 54 -15.64 -17.30 3.32
CA ASN A 54 -15.05 -18.64 3.41
C ASN A 54 -15.58 -19.44 4.62
N GLU A 55 -16.08 -20.64 4.39
CA GLU A 55 -16.63 -21.52 5.43
C GLU A 55 -15.66 -21.85 6.57
N LEU A 56 -14.34 -21.94 6.30
CA LEU A 56 -13.35 -22.20 7.34
C LEU A 56 -13.34 -21.12 8.43
N VAL A 57 -13.72 -19.89 8.09
CA VAL A 57 -13.81 -18.78 9.04
C VAL A 57 -14.79 -19.10 10.16
N LYS A 58 -15.92 -19.73 9.83
CA LYS A 58 -16.99 -20.07 10.79
C LYS A 58 -16.49 -20.99 11.91
N ASN A 59 -15.52 -21.87 11.60
CA ASN A 59 -14.92 -22.77 12.59
C ASN A 59 -14.13 -22.02 13.67
N PHE A 60 -13.69 -20.78 13.37
CA PHE A 60 -12.84 -20.01 14.29
C PHE A 60 -13.57 -18.87 15.00
N ILE A 61 -14.75 -18.46 14.51
CA ILE A 61 -15.46 -17.29 15.07
C ILE A 61 -15.70 -17.42 16.57
N ASN A 62 -16.24 -18.53 17.00
CA ASN A 62 -16.61 -18.74 18.41
C ASN A 62 -15.41 -18.79 19.37
N TYR A 63 -14.17 -18.85 18.86
CA TYR A 63 -12.98 -18.84 19.68
C TYR A 63 -12.42 -17.46 19.95
N TYR A 64 -12.68 -16.51 19.04
CA TYR A 64 -12.05 -15.19 19.10
C TYR A 64 -13.04 -14.05 19.14
N VAL A 65 -14.24 -14.25 18.59
CA VAL A 65 -15.25 -13.21 18.49
C VAL A 65 -16.36 -13.50 19.48
N ASN A 66 -16.45 -12.65 20.50
CA ASN A 66 -17.45 -12.76 21.53
C ASN A 66 -18.74 -12.05 21.14
N ASP A 67 -19.82 -12.56 21.64
CA ASP A 67 -21.19 -12.04 21.68
C ASP A 67 -21.61 -11.10 20.54
N CYS A 68 -22.20 -11.70 19.51
CA CYS A 68 -22.89 -10.97 18.46
C CYS A 68 -24.40 -10.98 18.71
N GLY A 69 -25.01 -9.80 18.72
CA GLY A 69 -26.44 -9.64 18.93
C GLY A 69 -27.28 -10.09 17.74
N ALA A 70 -26.74 -10.02 16.54
CA ALA A 70 -27.48 -10.34 15.33
C ALA A 70 -26.62 -11.13 14.36
N ILE A 71 -27.06 -12.35 14.05
CA ILE A 71 -26.41 -13.26 13.09
C ILE A 71 -27.44 -13.63 12.05
N PHE A 72 -27.05 -13.56 10.79
CA PHE A 72 -27.91 -13.97 9.68
C PHE A 72 -27.09 -14.56 8.53
N GLY A 73 -27.80 -15.15 7.61
CA GLY A 73 -27.25 -15.72 6.41
C GLY A 73 -28.34 -16.04 5.42
N ARG A 74 -28.04 -16.88 4.46
CA ARG A 74 -29.01 -17.36 3.46
C ARG A 74 -29.06 -18.88 3.46
N ASP A 75 -30.13 -19.44 2.93
CA ASP A 75 -30.22 -20.87 2.67
C ASP A 75 -28.99 -21.26 1.79
N GLY A 76 -28.17 -22.20 2.24
CA GLY A 76 -26.92 -22.61 1.59
C GLY A 76 -25.65 -21.88 2.07
N ASN A 77 -25.76 -20.76 2.79
CA ASN A 77 -24.66 -20.10 3.49
C ASN A 77 -25.17 -19.45 4.79
N PRO A 78 -25.55 -20.25 5.81
CA PRO A 78 -26.00 -19.75 7.09
C PRO A 78 -24.85 -19.09 7.85
N SER A 79 -25.19 -18.20 8.80
CA SER A 79 -24.23 -17.51 9.67
C SER A 79 -23.07 -16.85 8.91
N SER A 80 -23.39 -16.22 7.77
CA SER A 80 -22.39 -15.54 6.95
C SER A 80 -22.22 -14.06 7.33
N HIS A 81 -23.11 -13.51 8.17
CA HIS A 81 -23.07 -12.12 8.59
C HIS A 81 -23.25 -11.99 10.10
N TYR A 82 -22.42 -11.13 10.70
CA TYR A 82 -22.45 -10.81 12.14
C TYR A 82 -22.46 -9.30 12.30
N LEU A 83 -23.46 -8.75 13.02
CA LEU A 83 -23.65 -7.32 13.18
C LEU A 83 -23.37 -6.84 14.60
N TRP A 84 -22.61 -5.76 14.71
CA TRP A 84 -22.40 -4.98 15.93
C TRP A 84 -22.64 -3.50 15.66
N SER A 85 -22.85 -2.72 16.73
CA SER A 85 -22.83 -1.27 16.66
C SER A 85 -21.41 -0.76 16.52
N ASN A 86 -21.19 0.23 15.65
CA ASN A 86 -19.87 0.79 15.34
C ASN A 86 -19.66 2.20 15.92
N LYS A 87 -19.99 2.41 17.19
CA LYS A 87 -19.73 3.69 17.89
C LYS A 87 -18.24 4.02 17.94
N ASN A 88 -17.39 3.01 18.08
CA ASN A 88 -15.93 3.13 18.14
C ASN A 88 -15.27 3.37 16.79
N LYS A 89 -16.04 3.55 15.70
CA LYS A 89 -15.57 3.83 14.33
C LYS A 89 -14.51 2.84 13.86
N ILE A 90 -14.78 1.54 14.05
CA ILE A 90 -13.96 0.46 13.50
C ILE A 90 -13.82 0.68 12.00
N PRO A 91 -12.59 0.72 11.45
CA PRO A 91 -12.40 0.96 10.02
C PRO A 91 -12.79 -0.27 9.19
N PHE A 92 -13.15 -0.02 7.94
CA PHE A 92 -13.27 -1.08 6.94
C PHE A 92 -11.97 -1.87 6.79
N LYS A 93 -12.07 -3.20 6.78
CA LYS A 93 -10.91 -4.06 6.60
C LYS A 93 -11.29 -5.32 5.81
N GLN A 94 -10.46 -5.66 4.85
CA GLN A 94 -10.56 -6.90 4.07
C GLN A 94 -9.44 -7.85 4.43
N PHE A 95 -9.78 -9.13 4.47
CA PHE A 95 -8.84 -10.22 4.72
C PHE A 95 -8.88 -11.14 3.50
N SER A 96 -7.91 -10.95 2.61
CA SER A 96 -7.80 -11.73 1.37
C SER A 96 -6.46 -12.43 1.30
N LEU A 97 -6.47 -13.68 0.85
CA LEU A 97 -5.24 -14.41 0.58
C LEU A 97 -4.44 -13.70 -0.52
N PRO A 98 -3.11 -13.71 -0.44
CA PRO A 98 -2.24 -13.30 -1.54
C PRO A 98 -2.47 -14.10 -2.81
N ASP A 99 -2.27 -13.48 -3.99
CA ASP A 99 -2.47 -14.13 -5.29
C ASP A 99 -1.63 -15.44 -5.45
N GLU A 100 -0.47 -15.53 -4.82
CA GLU A 100 0.37 -16.73 -4.91
C GLU A 100 -0.24 -17.97 -4.25
N PHE A 101 -1.33 -17.82 -3.46
CA PHE A 101 -2.11 -18.93 -2.89
C PHE A 101 -3.25 -19.38 -3.81
N GLU A 102 -3.28 -18.95 -5.07
CA GLU A 102 -4.38 -19.24 -5.99
C GLU A 102 -4.72 -20.73 -6.04
N LYS A 103 -3.74 -21.61 -6.01
CA LYS A 103 -3.94 -23.06 -6.02
C LYS A 103 -4.73 -23.59 -4.82
N ASP A 104 -4.67 -22.88 -3.68
CA ASP A 104 -5.35 -23.28 -2.46
C ASP A 104 -6.79 -22.77 -2.38
N TYR A 105 -7.13 -21.74 -3.19
CA TYR A 105 -8.46 -21.15 -3.17
C TYR A 105 -9.18 -21.14 -4.54
N GLU A 106 -8.61 -21.78 -5.56
CA GLU A 106 -9.23 -21.85 -6.90
C GLU A 106 -10.64 -22.43 -6.91
N ASN A 107 -10.95 -23.27 -5.92
CA ASN A 107 -12.26 -23.90 -5.73
C ASN A 107 -13.16 -23.16 -4.73
N PHE A 108 -12.76 -22.01 -4.22
CA PHE A 108 -13.60 -21.24 -3.29
C PHE A 108 -14.57 -20.33 -4.06
N ASP A 109 -15.82 -20.32 -3.62
CA ASP A 109 -16.89 -19.54 -4.27
C ASP A 109 -16.59 -18.05 -4.41
N HIS A 110 -15.81 -17.49 -3.48
CA HIS A 110 -15.45 -16.08 -3.40
C HIS A 110 -13.95 -15.82 -3.68
N GLY A 111 -13.23 -16.78 -4.28
CA GLY A 111 -11.81 -16.66 -4.63
C GLY A 111 -10.93 -16.43 -3.40
N ALA A 112 -10.04 -15.46 -3.48
CA ALA A 112 -9.08 -15.14 -2.41
C ALA A 112 -9.71 -14.53 -1.14
N MET A 113 -10.96 -14.05 -1.18
CA MET A 113 -11.59 -13.39 -0.04
C MET A 113 -11.91 -14.39 1.07
N ILE A 114 -11.46 -14.09 2.29
CA ILE A 114 -11.75 -14.87 3.48
C ILE A 114 -12.92 -14.27 4.23
N CYS A 115 -12.84 -13.00 4.58
CA CYS A 115 -13.91 -12.23 5.20
C CYS A 115 -13.64 -10.73 5.12
N GLU A 116 -14.69 -9.93 5.37
CA GLU A 116 -14.61 -8.47 5.40
C GLU A 116 -15.26 -7.90 6.67
N LEU A 117 -14.63 -6.92 7.30
CA LEU A 117 -15.30 -6.00 8.22
C LEU A 117 -15.85 -4.84 7.43
N ARG A 118 -17.13 -4.86 7.13
CA ARG A 118 -17.82 -3.81 6.40
C ARG A 118 -18.27 -2.73 7.36
N THR A 119 -17.85 -1.53 7.11
CA THR A 119 -18.19 -0.34 7.88
C THR A 119 -18.38 0.84 6.93
N GLU A 120 -18.77 1.99 7.43
CA GLU A 120 -18.83 3.24 6.69
C GLU A 120 -20.13 3.46 5.90
N ARG A 121 -20.46 4.74 5.74
CA ARG A 121 -21.68 5.26 5.11
C ARG A 121 -21.90 4.80 3.66
N ARG A 122 -20.84 4.42 2.96
CA ARG A 122 -20.94 3.99 1.55
C ARG A 122 -21.17 2.50 1.38
N ARG A 123 -21.25 1.77 2.49
CA ARG A 123 -21.44 0.32 2.48
C ARG A 123 -22.79 -0.07 3.05
N TYR A 124 -23.27 -1.20 2.59
CA TYR A 124 -24.54 -1.79 3.03
C TYR A 124 -24.43 -3.30 3.03
N THR A 125 -25.29 -3.95 3.78
CA THR A 125 -25.46 -5.41 3.79
C THR A 125 -26.92 -5.77 3.53
N ILE A 126 -27.17 -6.84 2.76
CA ILE A 126 -28.51 -7.34 2.50
C ILE A 126 -28.98 -8.10 3.74
N VAL A 127 -30.11 -7.69 4.30
CA VAL A 127 -30.61 -8.22 5.58
C VAL A 127 -31.80 -9.16 5.42
N PRO A 128 -32.13 -9.94 6.46
CA PRO A 128 -33.28 -10.83 6.50
C PRO A 128 -34.60 -10.16 6.10
N GLY A 129 -35.43 -10.92 5.41
CA GLY A 129 -36.61 -10.45 4.71
C GLY A 129 -36.38 -10.24 3.21
N SER A 130 -35.15 -10.42 2.76
CA SER A 130 -34.75 -10.34 1.35
C SER A 130 -34.68 -11.71 0.69
N LEU A 131 -34.95 -11.75 -0.61
CA LEU A 131 -34.60 -12.87 -1.48
C LEU A 131 -33.23 -12.54 -2.14
N HIS A 132 -32.20 -13.30 -1.84
CA HIS A 132 -30.86 -13.03 -2.39
C HIS A 132 -30.87 -13.20 -3.91
N SER A 133 -30.46 -12.14 -4.62
CA SER A 133 -30.65 -12.01 -6.07
C SER A 133 -29.91 -13.06 -6.91
N LYS A 134 -28.73 -13.48 -6.48
CA LYS A 134 -27.90 -14.47 -7.20
C LYS A 134 -28.36 -15.91 -6.93
N SER A 135 -28.43 -16.31 -5.66
CA SER A 135 -28.76 -17.68 -5.29
C SER A 135 -30.25 -18.00 -5.27
N LYS A 136 -31.13 -16.97 -5.32
CA LYS A 136 -32.61 -17.12 -5.19
C LYS A 136 -33.02 -17.77 -3.88
N THR A 137 -32.27 -17.59 -2.82
CA THR A 137 -32.53 -18.12 -1.48
C THR A 137 -32.90 -16.99 -0.53
N ASN A 138 -33.66 -17.32 0.51
CA ASN A 138 -34.07 -16.35 1.50
C ASN A 138 -32.91 -16.01 2.43
N VAL A 139 -32.77 -14.72 2.73
CA VAL A 139 -31.89 -14.25 3.82
C VAL A 139 -32.69 -14.29 5.11
N ARG A 140 -32.17 -14.95 6.14
CA ARG A 140 -32.86 -15.22 7.40
C ARG A 140 -32.02 -14.91 8.61
N TRP A 141 -32.68 -14.50 9.71
CA TRP A 141 -32.04 -14.42 11.02
C TRP A 141 -31.78 -15.82 11.56
N GLU A 142 -30.59 -16.03 12.09
CA GLU A 142 -30.28 -17.22 12.87
C GLU A 142 -30.20 -16.89 14.35
N LYS A 143 -29.72 -15.69 14.66
CA LYS A 143 -29.81 -15.11 15.98
C LYS A 143 -30.23 -13.65 15.83
N TYR A 144 -31.25 -13.23 16.53
CA TYR A 144 -31.69 -11.83 16.58
C TYR A 144 -31.79 -11.38 18.02
N GLN A 145 -30.89 -10.51 18.41
CA GLN A 145 -30.87 -9.81 19.70
C GLN A 145 -30.53 -8.33 19.43
N GLU A 146 -30.54 -7.52 20.49
CA GLU A 146 -30.10 -6.15 20.37
C GLU A 146 -28.65 -6.08 19.81
N ILE A 147 -28.48 -5.28 18.76
CA ILE A 147 -27.15 -5.04 18.18
C ILE A 147 -26.38 -4.12 19.12
N ARG A 148 -25.41 -4.67 19.81
CA ARG A 148 -24.59 -4.00 20.81
C ARG A 148 -23.22 -3.63 20.24
N GLU A 149 -22.50 -2.80 20.97
CA GLU A 149 -21.11 -2.52 20.72
C GLU A 149 -20.25 -3.75 21.03
N TYR A 150 -19.22 -4.00 20.24
CA TYR A 150 -18.29 -5.09 20.53
C TYR A 150 -17.42 -4.73 21.72
N GLU A 151 -17.35 -5.63 22.68
CA GLU A 151 -16.44 -5.50 23.83
C GLU A 151 -15.05 -6.04 23.46
N GLY A 152 -14.10 -5.15 23.23
CA GLY A 152 -12.74 -5.48 22.84
C GLY A 152 -12.28 -4.85 21.53
N ASN A 153 -11.32 -5.47 20.87
CA ASN A 153 -10.80 -5.02 19.58
C ASN A 153 -11.30 -5.93 18.44
N LEU A 154 -12.49 -5.63 17.90
CA LEU A 154 -13.09 -6.44 16.84
C LEU A 154 -12.16 -6.63 15.64
N SER A 155 -11.42 -5.60 15.21
CA SER A 155 -10.49 -5.71 14.08
C SER A 155 -9.35 -6.71 14.33
N LEU A 156 -8.87 -6.78 15.57
CA LEU A 156 -7.84 -7.74 15.98
C LEU A 156 -8.42 -9.15 16.07
N ASP A 157 -9.59 -9.30 16.70
CA ASP A 157 -10.20 -10.61 16.91
C ASP A 157 -10.66 -11.24 15.59
N VAL A 158 -11.24 -10.45 14.68
CA VAL A 158 -11.51 -10.92 13.30
C VAL A 158 -10.20 -11.19 12.54
N GLY A 159 -9.14 -10.41 12.78
CA GLY A 159 -7.82 -10.70 12.25
C GLY A 159 -7.28 -12.07 12.68
N LYS A 160 -7.49 -12.46 13.96
CA LYS A 160 -7.12 -13.81 14.47
C LYS A 160 -7.93 -14.91 13.79
N VAL A 161 -9.24 -14.68 13.61
CA VAL A 161 -10.12 -15.61 12.88
C VAL A 161 -9.62 -15.82 11.45
N ALA A 162 -9.39 -14.72 10.71
CA ALA A 162 -8.92 -14.76 9.34
C ALA A 162 -7.54 -15.42 9.21
N LEU A 163 -6.60 -15.08 10.11
CA LEU A 163 -5.28 -15.69 10.15
C LEU A 163 -5.35 -17.19 10.42
N SER A 164 -6.20 -17.61 11.37
CA SER A 164 -6.39 -19.05 11.67
C SER A 164 -6.91 -19.80 10.45
N ALA A 165 -7.91 -19.25 9.74
CA ALA A 165 -8.43 -19.83 8.51
C ALA A 165 -7.33 -19.90 7.41
N ALA A 166 -6.59 -18.81 7.20
CA ALA A 166 -5.50 -18.78 6.21
C ALA A 166 -4.39 -19.81 6.51
N LEU A 167 -3.97 -19.90 7.78
CA LEU A 167 -2.95 -20.86 8.20
C LEU A 167 -3.45 -22.32 8.10
N THR A 168 -4.76 -22.55 8.23
CA THR A 168 -5.38 -23.85 7.99
C THR A 168 -5.40 -24.20 6.50
N ILE A 169 -5.69 -23.23 5.63
CA ILE A 169 -5.68 -23.42 4.16
C ILE A 169 -4.31 -23.88 3.69
N ILE A 170 -3.23 -23.27 4.18
CA ILE A 170 -1.86 -23.60 3.80
C ILE A 170 -1.21 -24.64 4.73
N TYR A 171 -2.01 -25.38 5.52
CA TYR A 171 -1.48 -26.35 6.47
C TYR A 171 -0.75 -27.49 5.74
N PRO A 172 0.51 -27.79 6.07
CA PRO A 172 1.30 -28.73 5.28
C PRO A 172 0.89 -30.18 5.50
N GLY A 173 1.27 -31.03 4.58
CA GLY A 173 1.10 -32.48 4.67
C GLY A 173 1.85 -33.11 5.85
N GLN A 174 1.57 -34.40 6.10
CA GLN A 174 2.20 -35.19 7.16
C GLN A 174 3.73 -35.12 7.09
N GLY A 175 4.40 -35.11 8.23
CA GLY A 175 5.85 -34.97 8.34
C GLY A 175 6.38 -33.53 8.44
N LYS A 176 5.61 -32.56 8.02
CA LYS A 176 5.99 -31.10 8.06
C LYS A 176 5.23 -30.31 9.12
N ARG A 177 4.16 -30.87 9.67
CA ARG A 177 3.20 -30.20 10.56
C ARG A 177 3.82 -29.71 11.86
N ASP A 178 4.75 -30.48 12.42
CA ASP A 178 5.42 -30.14 13.67
C ASP A 178 6.27 -28.88 13.54
N GLU A 179 7.10 -28.82 12.52
CA GLU A 179 7.94 -27.67 12.23
C GLU A 179 7.11 -26.44 11.85
N TYR A 180 5.99 -26.64 11.15
CA TYR A 180 5.06 -25.58 10.80
C TYR A 180 4.44 -24.91 12.04
N CYS A 181 3.90 -25.73 12.97
CA CYS A 181 3.35 -25.23 14.23
C CYS A 181 4.43 -24.57 15.10
N THR A 182 5.63 -25.13 15.13
CA THR A 182 6.78 -24.56 15.84
C THR A 182 7.18 -23.21 15.24
N ALA A 183 7.10 -23.07 13.92
CA ALA A 183 7.40 -21.80 13.24
C ALA A 183 6.35 -20.72 13.53
N ILE A 184 5.06 -21.08 13.57
CA ILE A 184 3.98 -20.18 14.01
C ILE A 184 4.24 -19.71 15.44
N ALA A 185 4.53 -20.65 16.37
CA ALA A 185 4.87 -20.32 17.74
C ALA A 185 6.06 -19.34 17.82
N GLY A 186 7.12 -19.60 17.06
CA GLY A 186 8.30 -18.74 17.02
C GLY A 186 8.03 -17.33 16.52
N ILE A 187 7.15 -17.17 15.53
CA ILE A 187 6.71 -15.86 15.03
C ILE A 187 5.95 -15.11 16.13
N LEU A 188 4.97 -15.75 16.75
CA LEU A 188 4.11 -15.16 17.77
C LEU A 188 4.90 -14.78 19.02
N LEU A 189 5.75 -15.67 19.53
CA LEU A 189 6.61 -15.41 20.70
C LEU A 189 7.57 -14.23 20.48
N LYS A 190 8.05 -14.03 19.28
CA LYS A 190 9.02 -12.98 18.98
C LYS A 190 8.38 -11.61 18.71
N ASN A 191 7.18 -11.60 18.15
CA ASN A 191 6.63 -10.40 17.53
C ASN A 191 5.24 -10.01 18.08
N SER A 192 4.79 -10.63 19.19
CA SER A 192 3.54 -10.27 19.86
C SER A 192 3.68 -10.35 21.37
N ASP A 193 2.73 -9.74 22.08
CA ASP A 193 2.62 -9.82 23.54
C ASP A 193 1.76 -11.03 24.01
N TRP A 194 1.55 -12.02 23.12
CA TRP A 194 0.77 -13.19 23.48
C TRP A 194 1.52 -14.08 24.46
N THR A 195 0.78 -14.58 25.45
CA THR A 195 1.33 -15.57 26.39
C THR A 195 1.52 -16.92 25.70
N GLU A 196 2.36 -17.77 26.28
CA GLU A 196 2.58 -19.13 25.79
C GLU A 196 1.26 -19.90 25.67
N GLU A 197 0.36 -19.74 26.65
CA GLU A 197 -0.96 -20.39 26.66
C GLU A 197 -1.86 -19.88 25.54
N GLN A 198 -1.82 -18.59 25.22
CA GLN A 198 -2.57 -18.03 24.11
C GLN A 198 -2.07 -18.57 22.77
N ILE A 199 -0.75 -18.74 22.64
CA ILE A 199 -0.12 -19.31 21.43
C ILE A 199 -0.45 -20.80 21.32
N ASP A 200 -0.37 -21.55 22.43
CA ASP A 200 -0.72 -22.95 22.47
C ASP A 200 -2.18 -23.18 22.07
N LEU A 201 -3.08 -22.34 22.58
CA LEU A 201 -4.50 -22.40 22.22
C LEU A 201 -4.72 -22.06 20.73
N PHE A 202 -4.08 -21.03 20.22
CA PHE A 202 -4.18 -20.60 18.82
C PHE A 202 -3.76 -21.73 17.86
N ILE A 203 -2.61 -22.36 18.12
CA ILE A 203 -2.08 -23.47 17.31
C ILE A 203 -2.96 -24.71 17.44
N SER A 204 -3.46 -25.01 18.64
CA SER A 204 -4.36 -26.13 18.86
C SER A 204 -5.64 -26.03 18.02
N ARG A 205 -6.21 -24.83 17.91
CA ARG A 205 -7.42 -24.58 17.09
C ARG A 205 -7.16 -24.77 15.60
N ILE A 206 -6.01 -24.31 15.11
CA ILE A 206 -5.59 -24.56 13.73
C ILE A 206 -5.44 -26.06 13.46
N ALA A 207 -4.76 -26.77 14.36
CA ALA A 207 -4.56 -28.21 14.23
C ALA A 207 -5.89 -28.99 14.28
N GLU A 208 -6.82 -28.60 15.16
CA GLU A 208 -8.16 -29.18 15.26
C GLU A 208 -8.93 -29.08 13.94
N VAL A 209 -8.98 -27.88 13.36
CA VAL A 209 -9.69 -27.63 12.09
C VAL A 209 -8.97 -28.28 10.91
N ALA A 210 -7.65 -28.40 10.96
CA ALA A 210 -6.83 -29.12 9.98
C ALA A 210 -6.85 -30.65 10.13
N ASN A 211 -7.63 -31.21 11.06
CA ASN A 211 -7.67 -32.64 11.38
C ASN A 211 -6.27 -33.24 11.72
N ASP A 212 -5.47 -32.48 12.48
CA ASP A 212 -4.17 -32.96 12.99
C ASP A 212 -4.27 -33.34 14.47
N ASP A 213 -3.21 -33.96 15.02
CA ASP A 213 -3.15 -34.34 16.42
C ASP A 213 -3.01 -33.12 17.34
N VAL A 214 -4.14 -32.73 17.94
CA VAL A 214 -4.22 -31.55 18.84
C VAL A 214 -3.31 -31.74 20.06
N LYS A 215 -3.16 -32.98 20.62
CA LYS A 215 -2.33 -33.19 21.78
C LYS A 215 -0.84 -32.95 21.52
N GLU A 216 -0.37 -33.33 20.33
CA GLU A 216 0.99 -33.03 19.90
C GLU A 216 1.23 -31.57 19.65
N ARG A 217 0.19 -30.79 19.30
CA ARG A 217 0.29 -29.35 18.91
C ARG A 217 0.01 -28.41 20.08
N SER A 218 -0.70 -28.86 21.12
CA SER A 218 -1.20 -28.01 22.23
C SER A 218 -0.14 -27.41 23.16
N LYS A 219 1.14 -27.69 22.95
CA LYS A 219 2.24 -27.17 23.78
C LYS A 219 3.33 -26.50 22.97
N LYS A 220 3.04 -26.05 21.74
CA LYS A 220 4.07 -25.50 20.85
C LYS A 220 4.59 -24.14 21.29
N GLY A 221 3.76 -23.26 21.86
CA GLY A 221 4.18 -22.02 22.51
C GLY A 221 5.12 -22.30 23.68
N THR A 222 4.65 -23.11 24.61
CA THR A 222 5.40 -23.48 25.84
C THR A 222 6.72 -24.21 25.53
N THR A 223 6.76 -25.08 24.53
CA THR A 223 8.00 -25.81 24.18
C THR A 223 8.97 -24.94 23.39
N THR A 224 8.47 -24.11 22.47
CA THR A 224 9.29 -23.23 21.65
C THR A 224 9.92 -22.12 22.48
N SER A 225 9.24 -21.61 23.51
CA SER A 225 9.79 -20.58 24.42
C SER A 225 11.05 -21.03 25.12
N LYS A 226 11.16 -22.35 25.43
CA LYS A 226 12.29 -22.97 26.14
C LYS A 226 13.46 -23.37 25.24
N THR A 227 13.33 -23.17 23.93
CA THR A 227 14.39 -23.54 22.97
C THR A 227 15.08 -22.31 22.40
N ASP A 228 16.40 -22.43 22.15
CA ASP A 228 17.16 -21.36 21.46
C ASP A 228 16.85 -21.29 19.96
N ARG A 229 16.38 -22.38 19.36
CA ARG A 229 15.97 -22.44 17.95
C ARG A 229 14.53 -21.99 17.80
N LYS A 230 14.36 -20.73 17.46
CA LYS A 230 13.03 -20.17 17.09
C LYS A 230 12.95 -20.13 15.57
N PHE A 231 12.18 -21.05 15.01
CA PHE A 231 11.78 -20.94 13.60
C PHE A 231 10.94 -19.68 13.40
N GLY A 232 10.81 -19.24 12.17
CA GLY A 232 10.08 -18.03 11.82
C GLY A 232 9.47 -18.12 10.43
N VAL A 233 9.22 -16.96 9.82
CA VAL A 233 8.63 -16.83 8.48
C VAL A 233 9.37 -17.67 7.44
N ASN A 234 10.72 -17.70 7.49
CA ASN A 234 11.53 -18.48 6.58
C ASN A 234 11.17 -19.97 6.60
N LYS A 235 10.87 -20.50 7.78
CA LYS A 235 10.52 -21.92 7.91
C LYS A 235 9.14 -22.23 7.35
N ILE A 236 8.15 -21.35 7.58
CA ILE A 236 6.83 -21.51 6.96
C ILE A 236 6.96 -21.42 5.44
N SER A 237 7.73 -20.46 4.92
CA SER A 237 8.00 -20.32 3.49
C SER A 237 8.64 -21.59 2.88
N GLU A 238 9.63 -22.16 3.55
CA GLU A 238 10.27 -23.42 3.14
C GLU A 238 9.28 -24.59 3.09
N LEU A 239 8.45 -24.72 4.12
CA LEU A 239 7.51 -25.84 4.26
C LEU A 239 6.34 -25.79 3.29
N THR A 240 5.87 -24.57 2.97
CA THR A 240 4.68 -24.33 2.14
C THR A 240 5.02 -23.95 0.70
N GLY A 241 6.23 -23.44 0.46
CA GLY A 241 6.67 -22.94 -0.86
C GLY A 241 6.25 -21.51 -1.15
N TYR A 242 5.55 -20.81 -0.24
CA TYR A 242 5.12 -19.43 -0.42
C TYR A 242 6.18 -18.41 -0.01
N SER A 243 6.14 -17.22 -0.61
CA SER A 243 7.11 -16.17 -0.31
C SER A 243 7.02 -15.68 1.14
N HIS A 244 8.15 -15.24 1.66
CA HIS A 244 8.22 -14.59 2.99
C HIS A 244 7.23 -13.43 3.10
N ARG A 245 7.09 -12.66 2.04
CA ARG A 245 6.20 -11.49 1.99
C ARG A 245 4.74 -11.87 2.17
N SER A 246 4.31 -12.92 1.50
CA SER A 246 2.93 -13.40 1.59
C SER A 246 2.63 -13.96 2.97
N ILE A 247 3.56 -14.74 3.55
CA ILE A 247 3.42 -15.22 4.93
C ILE A 247 3.39 -14.06 5.94
N GLN A 248 4.29 -13.07 5.82
CA GLN A 248 4.26 -11.88 6.67
C GLN A 248 2.95 -11.11 6.50
N GLY A 249 2.42 -11.02 5.27
CA GLY A 249 1.14 -10.39 4.96
C GLY A 249 -0.02 -10.97 5.75
N LEU A 250 -0.07 -12.30 5.95
CA LEU A 250 -1.08 -12.95 6.79
C LEU A 250 -0.97 -12.50 8.25
N PHE A 251 0.22 -12.52 8.83
CA PHE A 251 0.44 -12.11 10.21
C PHE A 251 0.19 -10.61 10.45
N ASN A 252 0.29 -9.77 9.41
CA ASN A 252 -0.09 -8.36 9.50
C ASN A 252 -1.59 -8.15 9.78
N TRP A 253 -2.44 -9.14 9.53
CA TRP A 253 -3.85 -9.06 9.87
C TRP A 253 -4.09 -8.88 11.37
N ILE A 254 -3.18 -9.39 12.20
CA ILE A 254 -3.21 -9.25 13.66
C ILE A 254 -2.17 -8.25 14.19
N GLY A 255 -1.62 -7.40 13.31
CA GLY A 255 -0.67 -6.35 13.70
C GLY A 255 0.79 -6.79 13.79
N ILE A 256 1.09 -8.09 13.67
CA ILE A 256 2.47 -8.60 13.67
C ILE A 256 3.14 -8.16 12.37
N PHE A 257 4.35 -7.60 12.46
CA PHE A 257 5.12 -6.96 11.39
C PHE A 257 4.56 -5.62 10.87
N GLN A 258 3.40 -5.12 11.33
CA GLN A 258 2.92 -3.79 10.92
C GLN A 258 3.87 -2.68 11.35
N GLU A 259 4.41 -2.75 12.55
CA GLU A 259 5.41 -1.78 13.02
C GLU A 259 6.70 -1.88 12.21
N MET A 260 7.15 -3.10 11.87
CA MET A 260 8.32 -3.28 11.00
C MET A 260 8.08 -2.69 9.60
N THR A 261 6.88 -2.83 9.03
CA THR A 261 6.58 -2.28 7.71
C THR A 261 6.45 -0.75 7.76
N ASN A 262 5.84 -0.21 8.80
CA ASN A 262 5.71 1.24 9.00
C ASN A 262 7.02 1.88 9.51
N GLN A 263 7.75 1.25 10.43
CA GLN A 263 9.07 1.68 10.87
C GLN A 263 10.10 1.56 9.75
N ILE A 264 10.17 0.42 9.06
CA ILE A 264 11.07 0.23 7.91
C ILE A 264 10.79 1.28 6.84
N SER A 265 9.52 1.59 6.53
CA SER A 265 9.21 2.60 5.51
C SER A 265 9.52 4.03 5.96
N ASN A 266 9.29 4.38 7.22
CA ASN A 266 9.65 5.69 7.76
C ASN A 266 11.18 5.82 7.99
N ASP A 267 11.84 4.74 8.41
CA ASP A 267 13.28 4.72 8.67
C ASP A 267 14.10 4.49 7.38
N MET A 268 13.51 3.92 6.32
CA MET A 268 14.19 3.77 5.04
C MET A 268 14.51 5.10 4.38
N ILE A 269 13.71 6.14 4.60
CA ILE A 269 14.07 7.50 4.23
C ILE A 269 14.59 8.21 5.47
N GLU A 270 15.92 8.26 5.61
CA GLU A 270 16.57 8.92 6.74
C GLU A 270 16.24 10.41 6.73
N LYS A 271 16.54 11.08 5.62
CA LYS A 271 16.30 12.51 5.45
C LYS A 271 16.25 12.93 3.99
N ILE A 272 15.66 14.10 3.77
CA ILE A 272 15.69 14.81 2.49
C ILE A 272 16.50 16.08 2.68
N VAL A 273 17.41 16.34 1.76
CA VAL A 273 18.24 17.54 1.76
C VAL A 273 18.05 18.28 0.43
N GLU A 274 17.54 19.49 0.50
CA GLU A 274 17.40 20.38 -0.65
C GLU A 274 18.77 20.99 -0.96
N TYR A 275 19.31 20.75 -2.16
CA TYR A 275 20.64 21.22 -2.55
C TYR A 275 20.66 22.11 -3.79
N GLY A 276 19.53 22.34 -4.42
CA GLY A 276 19.38 23.22 -5.56
C GLY A 276 17.92 23.46 -5.91
N ALA A 277 17.65 24.32 -6.85
CA ALA A 277 16.27 24.57 -7.30
C ALA A 277 15.66 23.27 -7.85
N ASP A 278 14.61 22.76 -7.17
CA ASP A 278 13.92 21.51 -7.50
C ASP A 278 14.84 20.28 -7.55
N ARG A 279 15.86 20.24 -6.68
CA ARG A 279 16.80 19.11 -6.55
C ARG A 279 16.96 18.70 -5.10
N TYR A 280 16.82 17.39 -4.86
CA TYR A 280 16.83 16.83 -3.52
C TYR A 280 17.74 15.62 -3.45
N TYR A 281 18.62 15.60 -2.45
CA TYR A 281 19.25 14.37 -1.99
C TYR A 281 18.31 13.65 -1.06
N VAL A 282 17.99 12.41 -1.35
CA VAL A 282 17.25 11.55 -0.44
C VAL A 282 18.19 10.48 0.10
N TYR A 283 18.39 10.49 1.40
CA TYR A 283 19.21 9.52 2.10
C TYR A 283 18.37 8.33 2.49
N LEU A 284 18.76 7.15 2.04
CA LEU A 284 18.05 5.89 2.23
C LEU A 284 18.85 4.99 3.17
N ASN A 285 18.17 4.39 4.13
CA ASN A 285 18.66 3.28 4.93
C ASN A 285 18.20 1.97 4.26
N VAL A 286 19.09 1.29 3.57
CA VAL A 286 18.77 0.08 2.80
C VAL A 286 19.19 -1.14 3.62
N PRO A 287 18.25 -1.95 4.12
CA PRO A 287 18.57 -3.19 4.80
C PRO A 287 19.08 -4.24 3.81
N GLU A 288 20.27 -4.74 4.01
CA GLU A 288 20.84 -5.88 3.27
C GLU A 288 21.34 -6.90 4.28
N LYS A 289 20.71 -8.07 4.31
CA LYS A 289 20.96 -9.11 5.34
C LYS A 289 20.76 -8.55 6.75
N ASP A 290 21.83 -8.51 7.55
CA ASP A 290 21.81 -8.05 8.95
C ASP A 290 22.42 -6.65 9.15
N GLN A 291 22.61 -5.90 8.06
CA GLN A 291 23.23 -4.57 8.08
C GLN A 291 22.35 -3.53 7.36
N ILE A 292 22.45 -2.29 7.82
CA ILE A 292 21.80 -1.14 7.17
C ILE A 292 22.87 -0.36 6.39
N PHE A 293 22.68 -0.27 5.09
CA PHE A 293 23.55 0.51 4.22
C PHE A 293 22.92 1.87 3.95
N LYS A 294 23.71 2.93 4.21
CA LYS A 294 23.29 4.29 3.85
C LYS A 294 23.56 4.52 2.37
N ARG A 295 22.51 4.84 1.63
CA ARG A 295 22.60 5.16 0.20
C ARG A 295 21.96 6.51 -0.06
N ARG A 296 22.32 7.14 -1.16
CA ARG A 296 21.79 8.45 -1.54
C ARG A 296 21.32 8.40 -2.98
N ILE A 297 20.13 8.96 -3.23
CA ILE A 297 19.61 9.21 -4.56
C ILE A 297 19.41 10.69 -4.81
N ILE A 298 19.39 11.08 -6.08
CA ILE A 298 19.14 12.45 -6.52
C ILE A 298 17.82 12.46 -7.28
N VAL A 299 16.88 13.29 -6.82
CA VAL A 299 15.55 13.39 -7.43
C VAL A 299 15.12 14.86 -7.55
N ASN A 300 14.17 15.14 -8.43
CA ASN A 300 13.44 16.41 -8.46
C ASN A 300 12.11 16.29 -7.69
N GLY A 301 11.41 17.39 -7.47
CA GLY A 301 10.18 17.41 -6.71
C GLY A 301 9.08 16.56 -7.33
N ALA A 302 8.97 16.50 -8.65
CA ALA A 302 8.00 15.66 -9.33
C ALA A 302 8.27 14.17 -9.07
N THR A 303 9.53 13.74 -9.14
CA THR A 303 9.95 12.37 -8.81
C THR A 303 9.74 12.08 -7.33
N LEU A 304 10.07 13.02 -6.46
CA LEU A 304 9.95 12.89 -5.01
C LEU A 304 8.51 12.59 -4.58
N MET A 305 7.53 13.25 -5.18
CA MET A 305 6.12 13.12 -4.83
C MET A 305 5.38 12.01 -5.61
N ASN A 306 6.01 11.43 -6.61
CA ASN A 306 5.44 10.33 -7.38
C ASN A 306 6.03 9.00 -6.95
N GLN A 307 5.23 8.17 -6.30
CA GLN A 307 5.67 6.88 -5.74
C GLN A 307 6.37 5.98 -6.76
N LYS A 308 5.82 5.87 -7.96
CA LYS A 308 6.40 5.01 -9.03
C LYS A 308 7.76 5.53 -9.46
N LEU A 309 7.86 6.83 -9.78
CA LEU A 309 9.11 7.46 -10.21
C LEU A 309 10.17 7.42 -9.10
N PHE A 310 9.73 7.60 -7.85
CA PHE A 310 10.62 7.52 -6.69
C PHE A 310 11.21 6.12 -6.51
N TYR A 311 10.40 5.08 -6.64
CA TYR A 311 10.87 3.70 -6.56
C TYR A 311 11.80 3.33 -7.71
N GLU A 312 11.51 3.79 -8.93
CA GLU A 312 12.39 3.62 -10.08
C GLU A 312 13.74 4.31 -9.87
N ALA A 313 13.75 5.51 -9.30
CA ALA A 313 14.97 6.23 -8.95
C ALA A 313 15.76 5.50 -7.85
N ALA A 314 15.09 5.00 -6.80
CA ALA A 314 15.74 4.25 -5.73
C ALA A 314 16.39 2.95 -6.26
N MET A 315 15.72 2.24 -7.13
CA MET A 315 16.24 1.03 -7.77
C MET A 315 17.43 1.32 -8.68
N SER A 316 17.29 2.31 -9.57
CA SER A 316 18.31 2.60 -10.59
C SER A 316 19.57 3.22 -10.01
N GLN A 317 19.45 4.13 -9.04
CA GLN A 317 20.58 4.88 -8.49
C GLN A 317 21.18 4.22 -7.25
N ALA A 318 20.37 3.61 -6.39
CA ALA A 318 20.81 3.05 -5.12
C ALA A 318 20.71 1.53 -5.03
N ARG A 319 20.15 0.86 -6.03
CA ARG A 319 19.78 -0.57 -6.00
C ARG A 319 18.95 -0.91 -4.76
N ALA A 320 18.12 0.05 -4.33
CA ALA A 320 17.32 -0.05 -3.13
C ALA A 320 15.91 -0.53 -3.47
N TRP A 321 15.55 -1.71 -2.98
CA TRP A 321 14.18 -2.20 -3.02
C TRP A 321 13.40 -1.59 -1.86
N LEU A 322 12.50 -0.68 -2.18
CA LEU A 322 11.62 -0.07 -1.19
C LEU A 322 10.30 -0.85 -1.13
N PRO A 323 9.78 -1.18 0.06
CA PRO A 323 8.48 -1.85 0.17
C PRO A 323 7.38 -0.94 -0.39
N ARG A 324 6.51 -1.51 -1.20
CA ARG A 324 5.37 -0.76 -1.75
C ARG A 324 4.41 -0.41 -0.62
N GLN A 325 4.09 0.87 -0.53
CA GLN A 325 3.09 1.42 0.38
C GLN A 325 1.79 1.70 -0.37
N LYS A 326 0.69 1.91 0.35
CA LYS A 326 -0.49 2.53 -0.25
C LYS A 326 -0.13 3.95 -0.69
N ALA A 327 -0.65 4.40 -1.81
CA ALA A 327 -0.29 5.72 -2.37
C ALA A 327 -0.49 6.86 -1.36
N LYS A 328 -1.57 6.82 -0.57
CA LYS A 328 -1.86 7.80 0.48
C LYS A 328 -0.85 7.79 1.62
N ASP A 329 -0.37 6.61 2.03
CA ASP A 329 0.62 6.47 3.10
C ASP A 329 1.99 6.97 2.64
N PHE A 330 2.36 6.66 1.38
CA PHE A 330 3.56 7.20 0.75
C PHE A 330 3.51 8.73 0.67
N GLU A 331 2.40 9.29 0.18
CA GLU A 331 2.21 10.74 0.08
C GLU A 331 2.33 11.41 1.45
N THR A 332 1.65 10.87 2.47
CA THR A 332 1.69 11.40 3.85
C THR A 332 3.11 11.38 4.40
N MET A 333 3.84 10.27 4.22
CA MET A 333 5.23 10.12 4.65
C MET A 333 6.14 11.11 3.92
N MET A 334 6.00 11.21 2.58
CA MET A 334 6.84 12.10 1.78
C MET A 334 6.59 13.58 2.10
N VAL A 335 5.33 13.97 2.30
CA VAL A 335 4.99 15.34 2.74
C VAL A 335 5.62 15.65 4.10
N ALA A 336 5.54 14.74 5.06
CA ALA A 336 6.15 14.93 6.38
C ALA A 336 7.67 15.07 6.28
N LYS A 337 8.35 14.17 5.55
CA LYS A 337 9.81 14.23 5.34
C LYS A 337 10.23 15.46 4.53
N PHE A 338 9.45 15.87 3.55
CA PHE A 338 9.69 17.07 2.76
C PHE A 338 9.55 18.35 3.60
N ASN A 339 8.56 18.42 4.47
CA ASN A 339 8.38 19.56 5.38
C ASN A 339 9.51 19.66 6.43
N ALA A 340 10.07 18.52 6.81
CA ALA A 340 11.23 18.43 7.72
C ALA A 340 12.59 18.49 7.01
N ARG A 341 12.63 18.77 5.67
CA ARG A 341 13.86 18.75 4.91
C ARG A 341 14.89 19.77 5.40
N GLU A 342 16.14 19.35 5.33
CA GLU A 342 17.27 20.21 5.58
C GLU A 342 17.65 20.98 4.29
N LYS A 343 18.21 22.18 4.43
CA LYS A 343 18.91 22.82 3.32
C LYS A 343 20.38 22.46 3.39
N SER A 344 20.97 22.04 2.29
CA SER A 344 22.40 21.79 2.20
C SER A 344 23.18 23.07 2.52
N LYS A 345 24.26 22.94 3.26
CA LYS A 345 25.21 24.06 3.45
C LYS A 345 25.77 24.56 2.11
N ASP A 346 25.82 23.68 1.12
CA ASP A 346 26.26 23.99 -0.25
C ASP A 346 25.12 24.52 -1.14
N TYR A 347 23.85 24.46 -0.65
CA TYR A 347 22.68 24.90 -1.40
C TYR A 347 22.80 26.34 -1.91
N VAL A 348 23.17 27.26 -1.04
CA VAL A 348 23.30 28.68 -1.37
C VAL A 348 24.40 28.89 -2.42
N LYS A 349 25.54 28.17 -2.26
CA LYS A 349 26.66 28.25 -3.15
C LYS A 349 26.37 27.69 -4.55
N GLU A 350 25.79 26.46 -4.62
CA GLU A 350 25.43 25.87 -5.92
C GLU A 350 24.29 26.64 -6.62
N ALA A 351 23.30 27.10 -5.89
CA ALA A 351 22.22 27.90 -6.47
C ALA A 351 22.70 29.28 -6.93
N GLU A 352 23.61 29.91 -6.20
CA GLU A 352 24.28 31.13 -6.63
C GLU A 352 25.19 30.86 -7.84
N ASP A 353 25.93 29.77 -7.85
CA ASP A 353 26.81 29.39 -8.95
C ASP A 353 26.00 29.03 -10.21
N ASP A 354 24.89 28.34 -10.06
CA ASP A 354 23.95 28.05 -11.15
C ASP A 354 23.30 29.33 -11.69
N TYR A 355 22.90 30.25 -10.81
CA TYR A 355 22.37 31.55 -11.19
C TYR A 355 23.43 32.40 -11.89
N LYS A 356 24.65 32.45 -11.36
CA LYS A 356 25.78 33.14 -11.99
C LYS A 356 26.12 32.54 -13.35
N PHE A 357 26.08 31.21 -13.45
CA PHE A 357 26.30 30.53 -14.73
C PHE A 357 25.22 30.86 -15.76
N LYS A 358 23.94 30.85 -15.38
CA LYS A 358 22.83 31.29 -16.26
C LYS A 358 23.00 32.72 -16.69
N ARG A 359 23.36 33.60 -15.77
CA ARG A 359 23.60 35.01 -16.07
C ARG A 359 24.74 35.20 -17.04
N MET A 360 25.88 34.51 -16.82
CA MET A 360 27.01 34.53 -17.77
C MET A 360 26.61 34.05 -19.17
N PHE A 361 25.73 33.06 -19.25
CA PHE A 361 25.20 32.61 -20.55
C PHE A 361 24.29 33.68 -21.20
N LEU A 362 23.44 34.34 -20.44
CA LEU A 362 22.61 35.45 -20.96
C LEU A 362 23.50 36.60 -21.40
N ASP A 363 24.49 37.01 -20.60
CA ASP A 363 25.48 38.04 -20.94
C ASP A 363 26.27 37.68 -22.23
N TYR A 364 26.58 36.37 -22.41
CA TYR A 364 27.17 35.90 -23.65
C TYR A 364 26.26 36.06 -24.84
N LEU A 365 24.95 35.73 -24.71
CA LEU A 365 23.97 35.92 -25.76
C LEU A 365 23.79 37.41 -26.09
N ASP A 366 23.71 38.28 -25.08
CA ASP A 366 23.56 39.72 -25.25
C ASP A 366 24.82 40.32 -25.93
N THR A 367 26.02 39.90 -25.53
CA THR A 367 27.29 40.40 -26.09
C THR A 367 27.50 39.93 -27.54
N LYS A 368 27.12 38.72 -27.87
CA LYS A 368 27.32 38.14 -29.22
C LYS A 368 26.15 38.42 -30.17
N GLY A 369 25.01 38.77 -29.62
CA GLY A 369 23.74 38.80 -30.35
C GLY A 369 23.19 37.40 -30.63
N VAL A 370 21.90 37.32 -30.87
CA VAL A 370 21.19 36.09 -31.29
C VAL A 370 20.62 36.33 -32.67
N TYR A 371 21.05 35.52 -33.63
CA TYR A 371 20.73 35.72 -35.04
C TYR A 371 19.65 34.70 -35.47
N THR A 372 18.87 35.07 -36.48
CA THR A 372 17.85 34.18 -37.09
C THR A 372 18.38 33.44 -38.33
N ASP A 373 19.58 33.83 -38.78
CA ASP A 373 20.27 33.17 -39.87
C ASP A 373 21.19 32.05 -39.34
N LYS A 374 20.97 30.82 -39.77
CA LYS A 374 21.70 29.64 -39.31
C LYS A 374 23.18 29.66 -39.79
N GLU A 375 23.52 30.35 -40.85
CA GLU A 375 24.89 30.50 -41.32
C GLU A 375 25.76 31.19 -40.26
N GLN A 376 25.21 32.13 -39.48
CA GLN A 376 25.94 32.79 -38.39
C GLN A 376 26.47 31.82 -37.34
N LEU A 377 25.74 30.72 -37.05
CA LEU A 377 26.18 29.68 -36.14
C LEU A 377 27.37 28.90 -36.71
N PHE A 378 27.28 28.45 -37.97
CA PHE A 378 28.28 27.57 -38.57
C PHE A 378 29.54 28.28 -39.00
N ILE A 379 29.41 29.49 -39.60
CA ILE A 379 30.56 30.25 -40.12
C ILE A 379 31.20 31.10 -39.02
N HIS A 380 30.39 31.86 -38.32
CA HIS A 380 30.88 32.87 -37.36
C HIS A 380 30.81 32.38 -35.90
N LYS A 381 30.26 31.18 -35.64
CA LYS A 381 30.12 30.61 -34.29
C LYS A 381 29.29 31.47 -33.35
N LEU A 382 28.33 32.21 -33.89
CA LEU A 382 27.44 33.09 -33.15
C LEU A 382 26.15 32.36 -32.78
N PRO A 383 25.46 32.73 -31.68
CA PRO A 383 24.20 32.12 -31.28
C PRO A 383 23.11 32.31 -32.35
N TYR A 384 22.36 31.24 -32.63
CA TYR A 384 21.27 31.20 -33.59
C TYR A 384 19.96 30.82 -32.90
N TYR A 385 18.92 31.63 -33.16
CA TYR A 385 17.56 31.30 -32.74
C TYR A 385 16.87 30.48 -33.82
N ASN A 386 16.46 29.24 -33.44
CA ASN A 386 15.72 28.36 -34.33
C ASN A 386 14.19 28.57 -34.11
N PRO A 387 13.49 29.24 -35.04
CA PRO A 387 12.07 29.53 -34.85
C PRO A 387 11.15 28.31 -34.95
N LYS A 388 11.63 27.18 -35.53
CA LYS A 388 10.83 25.97 -35.69
C LYS A 388 10.55 25.27 -34.36
N ASN A 389 11.49 25.33 -33.44
CA ASN A 389 11.40 24.66 -32.12
C ASN A 389 11.60 25.62 -30.97
N SER A 390 11.70 26.93 -31.21
CA SER A 390 11.92 27.98 -30.21
C SER A 390 13.14 27.73 -29.32
N THR A 391 14.24 27.26 -29.92
CA THR A 391 15.51 26.98 -29.21
C THR A 391 16.63 27.91 -29.65
N ILE A 392 17.62 28.09 -28.77
CA ILE A 392 18.88 28.76 -29.10
C ILE A 392 19.96 27.69 -29.30
N GLU A 393 20.57 27.70 -30.48
CA GLU A 393 21.72 26.86 -30.82
C GLU A 393 22.98 27.72 -30.71
N PHE A 394 24.07 27.20 -30.11
CA PHE A 394 25.31 27.95 -29.92
C PHE A 394 26.56 27.04 -29.96
N ASP A 395 27.71 27.64 -30.23
CA ASP A 395 28.99 26.93 -30.23
C ASP A 395 29.59 26.89 -28.81
N LEU A 396 29.74 25.71 -28.27
CA LEU A 396 30.18 25.50 -26.88
C LEU A 396 31.64 25.98 -26.69
N ASN A 397 32.52 25.86 -27.72
CA ASN A 397 33.88 26.32 -27.63
C ASN A 397 33.94 27.84 -27.55
N ASN A 398 33.04 28.52 -28.23
CA ASN A 398 32.95 29.97 -28.21
C ASN A 398 32.44 30.50 -26.86
N PHE A 399 31.50 29.79 -26.28
CA PHE A 399 31.01 30.07 -24.93
C PHE A 399 32.12 29.81 -23.88
N GLU A 400 32.87 28.72 -24.00
CA GLU A 400 34.01 28.40 -23.12
C GLU A 400 35.08 29.52 -23.16
N LYS A 401 35.44 30.02 -24.36
CA LYS A 401 36.35 31.14 -24.51
C LYS A 401 35.81 32.41 -23.83
N GLU A 402 34.54 32.66 -23.87
CA GLU A 402 33.94 33.83 -23.23
C GLU A 402 33.96 33.69 -21.70
N LEU A 403 33.70 32.49 -21.16
CA LEU A 403 33.91 32.21 -19.74
C LEU A 403 35.32 32.45 -19.29
N ALA A 404 36.32 32.00 -20.06
CA ALA A 404 37.74 32.21 -19.77
C ALA A 404 38.12 33.70 -19.75
N LYS A 405 37.58 34.51 -20.66
CA LYS A 405 37.78 35.98 -20.65
C LYS A 405 37.24 36.61 -19.36
N ASN A 406 36.15 36.06 -18.83
CA ASN A 406 35.56 36.53 -17.58
C ASN A 406 36.20 35.86 -16.35
N ARG A 407 37.38 35.26 -16.49
CA ARG A 407 38.19 34.60 -15.46
C ARG A 407 37.48 33.40 -14.80
N VAL A 408 36.54 32.77 -15.50
CA VAL A 408 35.86 31.56 -15.07
C VAL A 408 36.60 30.38 -15.72
N ASN A 409 37.46 29.75 -14.97
CA ASN A 409 38.13 28.53 -15.40
C ASN A 409 37.31 27.32 -14.95
N MET A 410 36.80 26.57 -15.90
CA MET A 410 36.00 25.38 -15.67
C MET A 410 36.53 24.24 -16.55
N GLU A 411 36.63 23.04 -15.98
CA GLU A 411 36.95 21.87 -16.78
C GLU A 411 35.87 21.59 -17.84
N ARG A 412 36.30 21.12 -19.00
CA ARG A 412 35.43 20.87 -20.13
C ARG A 412 34.26 19.94 -19.78
N VAL A 413 34.49 18.94 -18.94
CA VAL A 413 33.48 17.98 -18.49
C VAL A 413 32.43 18.70 -17.64
N ASP A 414 32.84 19.55 -16.71
CA ASP A 414 31.96 20.32 -15.84
C ASP A 414 31.15 21.34 -16.64
N LEU A 415 31.76 21.97 -17.64
CA LEU A 415 31.06 22.89 -18.53
C LEU A 415 29.94 22.18 -19.30
N VAL A 416 30.23 21.01 -19.88
CA VAL A 416 29.22 20.20 -20.59
C VAL A 416 28.09 19.81 -19.67
N MET A 417 28.39 19.34 -18.45
CA MET A 417 27.38 18.98 -17.47
C MET A 417 26.52 20.18 -17.05
N LYS A 418 27.14 21.34 -16.79
CA LYS A 418 26.40 22.55 -16.44
C LYS A 418 25.51 23.03 -17.58
N VAL A 419 26.00 23.03 -18.80
CA VAL A 419 25.23 23.39 -19.99
C VAL A 419 24.01 22.44 -20.15
N GLN A 420 24.21 21.14 -20.01
CA GLN A 420 23.11 20.17 -20.12
C GLN A 420 22.11 20.29 -18.97
N ASN A 421 22.60 20.43 -17.75
CA ASN A 421 21.73 20.37 -16.57
C ASN A 421 21.07 21.70 -16.25
N ILE A 422 21.80 22.81 -16.36
CA ILE A 422 21.32 24.14 -15.97
C ILE A 422 20.56 24.83 -17.12
N LEU A 423 21.10 24.74 -18.33
CA LEU A 423 20.50 25.37 -19.52
C LEU A 423 19.53 24.40 -20.24
N LYS A 424 19.41 23.15 -19.80
CA LYS A 424 18.62 22.10 -20.45
C LYS A 424 18.99 21.87 -21.91
N ALA A 425 20.26 22.14 -22.26
CA ALA A 425 20.74 22.00 -23.61
C ALA A 425 20.99 20.55 -24.00
N GLN A 426 20.71 20.20 -25.25
CA GLN A 426 21.04 18.92 -25.83
C GLN A 426 22.25 19.03 -26.76
N LYS A 427 23.11 18.02 -26.78
CA LYS A 427 24.26 17.98 -27.67
C LYS A 427 23.78 17.76 -29.11
N TYR A 428 24.07 18.69 -29.98
CA TYR A 428 23.78 18.63 -31.40
C TYR A 428 25.08 18.58 -32.22
N HIS A 429 25.19 17.61 -33.11
CA HIS A 429 26.29 17.49 -34.07
C HIS A 429 25.73 17.75 -35.48
N GLY A 430 25.56 19.00 -35.83
CA GLY A 430 25.23 19.38 -37.21
C GLY A 430 26.50 19.49 -38.06
N LYS A 431 26.54 18.79 -39.20
CA LYS A 431 27.51 19.09 -40.25
C LYS A 431 26.83 20.04 -41.25
N TYR A 432 27.37 21.21 -41.40
CA TYR A 432 27.00 22.08 -42.51
C TYR A 432 27.58 21.45 -43.78
N LYS A 433 26.72 21.08 -44.72
CA LYS A 433 27.15 20.71 -46.05
C LYS A 433 27.28 22.03 -46.82
N GLU A 434 28.51 22.43 -47.11
CA GLU A 434 28.76 23.42 -48.14
C GLU A 434 28.08 22.92 -49.45
N LYS A 435 27.22 23.79 -50.01
CA LYS A 435 26.68 23.57 -51.34
C LYS A 435 27.69 23.96 -52.39
#